data_69fd65cd9151b192225502bf41a2c601
#
_entry.id   69fd65cd9151b192225502bf41a2c601
#
_cell.length_a   1.000
_cell.length_b   1.000
_cell.length_c   1.000
_cell.angle_alpha   90.00
_cell.angle_beta   90.00
_cell.angle_gamma   90.00
#
_symmetry.space_group_name_H-M   'P 1'
#
loop_
_entity.id
_entity.type
_entity.pdbx_description
1 polymer ?
#
loop_
_entity_poly.entity_id
_entity_poly.type
_entity_poly.pdbx_seq_one_letter_code
_entity_poly.pdbx_strand_id
1 'polypeptide(L)'
;ICFQTYVDLYNILPDKSKIARAREVMEYQMSTPQTDYWWWADGLYMVMPVMTKLYHVTGNSTYLDKLYEYITFSDSIMYDDETGLYYRDAKYVYPKHKSVNGKKDFWARGDGWVLAGLAKVLKDLPKEYEHRQFFVDKFVKMAGAVASIQQPEGYWTRSMMDPEHA
;
A
#
# COMPACT_ATOMS: atom_id res chain seq x y z
N ILE A 1 8.80 -1.64 10.13
CA ILE A 1 9.16 -2.32 8.87
C ILE A 1 9.06 -3.85 9.04
N CYS A 2 9.53 -4.41 10.14
CA CYS A 2 9.53 -5.87 10.38
C CYS A 2 8.22 -6.43 10.94
N PHE A 3 7.19 -5.62 11.11
CA PHE A 3 5.95 -6.03 11.80
C PHE A 3 5.20 -7.16 11.09
N GLN A 4 5.20 -7.19 9.76
CA GLN A 4 4.62 -8.31 9.02
C GLN A 4 5.29 -9.63 9.43
N THR A 5 6.63 -9.68 9.39
CA THR A 5 7.41 -10.86 9.78
C THR A 5 7.18 -11.27 11.22
N TYR A 6 7.05 -10.30 12.14
CA TYR A 6 6.78 -10.60 13.55
C TYR A 6 5.42 -11.26 13.76
N VAL A 7 4.39 -10.82 13.04
CA VAL A 7 3.08 -11.49 13.08
C VAL A 7 3.15 -12.88 12.44
N ASP A 8 3.90 -13.04 11.33
CA ASP A 8 4.10 -14.37 10.71
C ASP A 8 4.82 -15.32 11.66
N LEU A 9 5.85 -14.86 12.37
CA LEU A 9 6.54 -15.64 13.40
C LEU A 9 5.65 -15.98 14.61
N TYR A 10 4.75 -15.07 14.98
CA TYR A 10 3.73 -15.34 16.00
C TYR A 10 2.80 -16.47 15.57
N ASN A 11 2.38 -16.48 14.31
CA ASN A 11 1.49 -17.53 13.79
C ASN A 11 2.14 -18.92 13.74
N ILE A 12 3.48 -18.98 13.59
CA ILE A 12 4.25 -20.26 13.63
C ILE A 12 4.43 -20.75 15.07
N LEU A 13 4.82 -19.84 15.95
CA LEU A 13 5.06 -20.14 17.37
C LEU A 13 4.49 -18.98 18.21
N PRO A 14 3.27 -19.13 18.75
CA PRO A 14 2.60 -18.07 19.50
C PRO A 14 3.39 -17.63 20.74
N ASP A 15 3.82 -16.37 20.72
CA ASP A 15 4.40 -15.65 21.85
C ASP A 15 4.02 -14.16 21.71
N LYS A 16 3.24 -13.66 22.66
CA LYS A 16 2.72 -12.29 22.64
C LYS A 16 3.81 -11.22 22.54
N SER A 17 5.00 -11.48 23.01
CA SER A 17 6.13 -10.56 22.94
C SER A 17 6.51 -10.24 21.48
N LYS A 18 6.34 -11.19 20.55
CA LYS A 18 6.66 -11.01 19.12
C LYS A 18 5.81 -9.93 18.44
N ILE A 19 4.55 -9.80 18.86
CA ILE A 19 3.60 -8.84 18.25
C ILE A 19 3.37 -7.61 19.13
N ALA A 20 3.94 -7.56 20.33
CA ALA A 20 3.69 -6.47 21.28
C ALA A 20 3.94 -5.09 20.68
N ARG A 21 5.11 -4.90 20.05
CA ARG A 21 5.46 -3.60 19.45
C ARG A 21 4.62 -3.26 18.21
N ALA A 22 4.29 -4.27 17.39
CA ALA A 22 3.42 -4.05 16.23
C ALA A 22 2.03 -3.58 16.68
N ARG A 23 1.46 -4.22 17.68
CA ARG A 23 0.18 -3.82 18.28
C ARG A 23 0.24 -2.42 18.86
N GLU A 24 1.23 -2.16 19.73
CA GLU A 24 1.40 -0.84 20.36
C GLU A 24 1.41 0.29 19.33
N VAL A 25 2.18 0.14 18.25
CA VAL A 25 2.31 1.18 17.22
C VAL A 25 0.99 1.33 16.43
N MET A 26 0.38 0.24 16.01
CA MET A 26 -0.87 0.31 15.24
C MET A 26 -2.04 0.80 16.10
N GLU A 27 -2.15 0.30 17.32
CA GLU A 27 -3.19 0.72 18.25
C GLU A 27 -3.03 2.20 18.65
N TYR A 28 -1.80 2.69 18.79
CA TYR A 28 -1.54 4.12 18.97
C TYR A 28 -2.05 4.94 17.76
N GLN A 29 -1.70 4.55 16.53
CA GLN A 29 -2.21 5.24 15.34
C GLN A 29 -3.73 5.24 15.30
N MET A 30 -4.36 4.10 15.56
CA MET A 30 -5.82 3.95 15.58
C MET A 30 -6.52 4.76 16.65
N SER A 31 -5.83 5.09 17.75
CA SER A 31 -6.38 5.86 18.88
C SER A 31 -6.40 7.38 18.64
N THR A 32 -5.76 7.84 17.57
CA THR A 32 -5.68 9.27 17.23
C THR A 32 -6.66 9.64 16.11
N PRO A 33 -7.04 10.92 16.00
CA PRO A 33 -7.84 11.39 14.87
C PRO A 33 -7.03 11.56 13.57
N GLN A 34 -5.71 11.36 13.59
CA GLN A 34 -4.85 11.54 12.43
C GLN A 34 -5.04 10.39 11.43
N THR A 35 -5.05 10.74 10.13
CA THR A 35 -5.17 9.78 9.02
C THR A 35 -3.95 9.78 8.09
N ASP A 36 -3.03 10.70 8.28
CA ASP A 36 -1.88 10.99 7.41
C ASP A 36 -0.62 10.17 7.71
N TYR A 37 -0.76 9.07 8.45
CA TYR A 37 0.37 8.21 8.80
C TYR A 37 1.04 7.56 7.59
N TRP A 38 0.28 7.30 6.51
CA TRP A 38 0.73 6.55 5.33
C TRP A 38 0.86 7.45 4.11
N TRP A 39 1.67 8.49 4.23
CA TRP A 39 1.80 9.59 3.28
C TRP A 39 2.76 9.32 2.09
N TRP A 40 3.33 8.11 1.96
CA TRP A 40 4.24 7.74 0.86
C TRP A 40 4.01 6.28 0.42
N ALA A 41 4.30 5.98 -0.85
CA ALA A 41 3.97 4.71 -1.49
C ALA A 41 4.55 3.48 -0.76
N ASP A 42 5.83 3.51 -0.36
CA ASP A 42 6.45 2.38 0.37
C ASP A 42 5.74 2.10 1.71
N GLY A 43 5.22 3.14 2.35
CA GLY A 43 4.46 3.03 3.60
C GLY A 43 3.26 2.10 3.46
N LEU A 44 2.57 2.15 2.33
CA LEU A 44 1.42 1.28 2.08
C LEU A 44 1.81 -0.21 2.14
N TYR A 45 2.92 -0.61 1.49
CA TYR A 45 3.40 -2.00 1.62
C TYR A 45 3.80 -2.35 3.05
N MET A 46 4.45 -1.40 3.74
CA MET A 46 5.00 -1.65 5.07
C MET A 46 3.90 -1.90 6.11
N VAL A 47 2.75 -1.26 5.99
CA VAL A 47 1.74 -1.22 7.06
C VAL A 47 0.39 -1.83 6.70
N MET A 48 -0.11 -1.71 5.46
CA MET A 48 -1.41 -2.30 5.12
C MET A 48 -1.54 -3.79 5.50
N PRO A 49 -0.57 -4.67 5.16
CA PRO A 49 -0.67 -6.08 5.53
C PRO A 49 -0.54 -6.35 7.05
N VAL A 50 0.03 -5.40 7.81
CA VAL A 50 0.08 -5.53 9.28
C VAL A 50 -1.33 -5.43 9.87
N MET A 51 -2.17 -4.54 9.32
CA MET A 51 -3.54 -4.36 9.79
C MET A 51 -4.37 -5.63 9.61
N THR A 52 -4.34 -6.24 8.42
CA THR A 52 -5.06 -7.50 8.17
C THR A 52 -4.54 -8.65 9.03
N LYS A 53 -3.21 -8.76 9.18
CA LYS A 53 -2.59 -9.78 10.03
C LYS A 53 -2.95 -9.62 11.51
N LEU A 54 -2.94 -8.39 12.05
CA LEU A 54 -3.34 -8.13 13.42
C LEU A 54 -4.84 -8.34 13.63
N TYR A 55 -5.68 -8.04 12.64
CA TYR A 55 -7.09 -8.42 12.67
C TYR A 55 -7.24 -9.94 12.88
N HIS A 56 -6.54 -10.77 12.11
CA HIS A 56 -6.63 -12.23 12.27
C HIS A 56 -6.15 -12.73 13.63
N VAL A 57 -5.15 -12.10 14.21
CA VAL A 57 -4.62 -12.49 15.53
C VAL A 57 -5.52 -12.04 16.67
N THR A 58 -6.18 -10.89 16.53
CA THR A 58 -6.91 -10.26 17.64
C THR A 58 -8.43 -10.37 17.54
N GLY A 59 -8.97 -10.59 16.34
CA GLY A 59 -10.40 -10.52 16.03
C GLY A 59 -10.98 -9.09 16.05
N ASN A 60 -10.15 -8.05 16.19
CA ASN A 60 -10.62 -6.67 16.29
C ASN A 60 -10.83 -6.06 14.89
N SER A 61 -12.10 -5.84 14.50
CA SER A 61 -12.45 -5.25 13.20
C SER A 61 -11.96 -3.83 13.00
N THR A 62 -11.67 -3.07 14.06
CA THR A 62 -11.15 -1.71 13.97
C THR A 62 -9.86 -1.62 13.13
N TYR A 63 -9.07 -2.70 13.09
CA TYR A 63 -7.90 -2.74 12.19
C TYR A 63 -8.30 -2.65 10.71
N LEU A 64 -9.41 -3.26 10.31
CA LEU A 64 -9.89 -3.21 8.93
C LEU A 64 -10.52 -1.85 8.60
N ASP A 65 -11.28 -1.28 9.54
CA ASP A 65 -11.90 0.03 9.37
C ASP A 65 -10.82 1.11 9.20
N LYS A 66 -9.78 1.06 10.03
CA LYS A 66 -8.65 1.98 9.95
C LYS A 66 -7.75 1.73 8.74
N LEU A 67 -7.62 0.48 8.29
CA LEU A 67 -6.96 0.17 7.02
C LEU A 67 -7.64 0.91 5.86
N TYR A 68 -8.98 0.84 5.79
CA TYR A 68 -9.75 1.51 4.74
C TYR A 68 -9.64 3.04 4.85
N GLU A 69 -9.76 3.60 6.05
CA GLU A 69 -9.62 5.03 6.31
C GLU A 69 -8.24 5.56 5.87
N TYR A 70 -7.16 4.87 6.25
CA TYR A 70 -5.80 5.32 5.96
C TYR A 70 -5.42 5.19 4.49
N ILE A 71 -5.83 4.11 3.80
CA ILE A 71 -5.58 4.01 2.36
C ILE A 71 -6.39 5.04 1.59
N THR A 72 -7.62 5.33 1.98
CA THR A 72 -8.46 6.35 1.35
C THR A 72 -7.82 7.74 1.50
N PHE A 73 -7.25 8.05 2.66
CA PHE A 73 -6.46 9.27 2.82
C PHE A 73 -5.23 9.29 1.89
N SER A 74 -4.46 8.20 1.86
CA SER A 74 -3.28 8.08 1.00
C SER A 74 -3.64 8.26 -0.48
N ASP A 75 -4.77 7.71 -0.90
CA ASP A 75 -5.31 7.91 -2.25
C ASP A 75 -5.55 9.38 -2.56
N SER A 76 -6.16 10.10 -1.62
CA SER A 76 -6.48 11.52 -1.81
C SER A 76 -5.26 12.41 -2.05
N ILE A 77 -4.07 11.97 -1.63
CA ILE A 77 -2.85 12.78 -1.72
C ILE A 77 -1.85 12.30 -2.78
N MET A 78 -1.91 11.04 -3.22
CA MET A 78 -0.87 10.50 -4.11
C MET A 78 -1.35 9.47 -5.13
N TYR A 79 -2.63 9.14 -5.19
CA TYR A 79 -3.17 8.25 -6.22
C TYR A 79 -3.59 9.05 -7.46
N ASP A 80 -3.28 8.54 -8.64
CA ASP A 80 -3.70 9.10 -9.92
C ASP A 80 -4.81 8.26 -10.54
N ASP A 81 -6.04 8.74 -10.45
CA ASP A 81 -7.21 8.02 -10.94
C ASP A 81 -7.20 7.78 -12.46
N GLU A 82 -6.54 8.64 -13.23
CA GLU A 82 -6.45 8.50 -14.68
C GLU A 82 -5.61 7.27 -15.06
N THR A 83 -4.45 7.10 -14.41
CA THR A 83 -3.51 6.02 -14.74
C THR A 83 -3.68 4.78 -13.87
N GLY A 84 -4.23 4.90 -12.67
CA GLY A 84 -4.30 3.82 -11.68
C GLY A 84 -3.00 3.58 -10.93
N LEU A 85 -2.07 4.53 -10.95
CA LEU A 85 -0.75 4.44 -10.32
C LEU A 85 -0.61 5.43 -9.16
N TYR A 86 0.42 5.24 -8.35
CA TYR A 86 0.74 6.11 -7.22
C TYR A 86 1.97 6.97 -7.51
N TYR A 87 1.88 8.24 -7.20
CA TYR A 87 3.06 9.06 -7.01
C TYR A 87 3.81 8.62 -5.75
N ARG A 88 5.10 8.90 -5.65
CA ARG A 88 5.90 8.57 -4.47
C ARG A 88 5.30 9.12 -3.17
N ASP A 89 4.89 10.37 -3.22
CA ASP A 89 4.21 11.13 -2.16
C ASP A 89 3.60 12.42 -2.74
N ALA A 90 2.91 13.21 -1.93
CA ALA A 90 2.24 14.45 -2.35
C ALA A 90 3.16 15.52 -2.99
N LYS A 91 4.48 15.45 -2.80
CA LYS A 91 5.44 16.36 -3.43
C LYS A 91 5.71 16.00 -4.88
N TYR A 92 5.47 14.75 -5.25
CA TYR A 92 5.71 14.20 -6.59
C TYR A 92 4.48 14.23 -7.50
N VAL A 93 3.35 14.74 -7.03
CA VAL A 93 2.10 14.83 -7.80
C VAL A 93 2.26 15.84 -8.94
N TYR A 94 1.91 15.40 -10.16
CA TYR A 94 1.86 16.26 -11.34
C TYR A 94 0.86 17.43 -11.16
N PRO A 95 1.14 18.65 -11.64
CA PRO A 95 2.33 19.09 -12.38
C PRO A 95 3.47 19.65 -11.50
N LYS A 96 3.40 19.52 -10.15
CA LYS A 96 4.45 20.03 -9.24
C LYS A 96 5.79 19.33 -9.47
N HIS A 97 5.74 18.04 -9.77
CA HIS A 97 6.90 17.23 -10.17
C HIS A 97 6.62 16.58 -11.53
N LYS A 98 7.66 16.41 -12.33
CA LYS A 98 7.62 15.79 -13.66
C LYS A 98 8.85 14.92 -13.86
N SER A 99 8.71 13.87 -14.66
CA SER A 99 9.86 13.15 -15.24
C SER A 99 10.63 14.03 -16.22
N VAL A 100 11.78 13.56 -16.69
CA VAL A 100 12.66 14.31 -17.61
C VAL A 100 11.92 14.65 -18.91
N ASN A 101 11.05 13.74 -19.40
CA ASN A 101 10.23 14.00 -20.60
C ASN A 101 9.00 14.90 -20.34
N GLY A 102 8.86 15.48 -19.14
CA GLY A 102 7.79 16.40 -18.77
C GLY A 102 6.45 15.75 -18.41
N LYS A 103 6.37 14.41 -18.35
CA LYS A 103 5.16 13.64 -18.01
C LYS A 103 5.03 13.41 -16.50
N LYS A 104 3.95 12.71 -16.10
CA LYS A 104 3.74 12.19 -14.75
C LYS A 104 4.89 11.24 -14.36
N ASP A 105 5.49 11.41 -13.19
CA ASP A 105 6.61 10.60 -12.72
C ASP A 105 6.13 9.54 -11.72
N PHE A 106 5.86 8.34 -12.20
CA PHE A 106 5.52 7.19 -11.38
C PHE A 106 6.76 6.33 -11.17
N TRP A 107 7.08 6.09 -9.92
CA TRP A 107 8.27 5.36 -9.52
C TRP A 107 8.00 3.86 -9.45
N ALA A 108 8.57 3.09 -10.37
CA ALA A 108 8.30 1.65 -10.53
C ALA A 108 8.43 0.84 -9.23
N ARG A 109 9.46 1.09 -8.42
CA ARG A 109 9.62 0.39 -7.14
C ARG A 109 8.49 0.75 -6.15
N GLY A 110 8.07 2.01 -6.12
CA GLY A 110 6.97 2.47 -5.27
C GLY A 110 5.66 1.79 -5.64
N ASP A 111 5.31 1.81 -6.93
CA ASP A 111 4.11 1.13 -7.43
C ASP A 111 4.18 -0.38 -7.24
N GLY A 112 5.36 -0.99 -7.43
CA GLY A 112 5.58 -2.40 -7.12
C GLY A 112 5.32 -2.73 -5.65
N TRP A 113 5.71 -1.85 -4.72
CA TRP A 113 5.40 -2.01 -3.30
C TRP A 113 3.89 -1.92 -3.02
N VAL A 114 3.20 -0.93 -3.58
CA VAL A 114 1.76 -0.77 -3.36
C VAL A 114 1.00 -1.98 -3.90
N LEU A 115 1.31 -2.41 -5.12
CA LEU A 115 0.68 -3.57 -5.75
C LEU A 115 0.89 -4.85 -4.91
N ALA A 116 2.11 -5.10 -4.44
CA ALA A 116 2.42 -6.22 -3.57
C ALA A 116 1.70 -6.12 -2.21
N GLY A 117 1.58 -4.91 -1.67
CA GLY A 117 0.82 -4.63 -0.46
C GLY A 117 -0.67 -4.97 -0.60
N LEU A 118 -1.28 -4.52 -1.69
CA LEU A 118 -2.68 -4.83 -2.03
C LEU A 118 -2.91 -6.34 -2.20
N ALA A 119 -2.00 -7.04 -2.87
CA ALA A 119 -2.08 -8.50 -3.00
C ALA A 119 -2.07 -9.22 -1.64
N LYS A 120 -1.20 -8.78 -0.71
CA LYS A 120 -1.15 -9.33 0.66
C LYS A 120 -2.42 -9.02 1.44
N VAL A 121 -2.93 -7.78 1.34
CA VAL A 121 -4.21 -7.38 1.95
C VAL A 121 -5.33 -8.28 1.46
N LEU A 122 -5.49 -8.43 0.15
CA LEU A 122 -6.56 -9.24 -0.45
C LEU A 122 -6.49 -10.72 -0.08
N LYS A 123 -5.29 -11.25 0.14
CA LYS A 123 -5.08 -12.61 0.63
C LYS A 123 -5.67 -12.81 2.03
N ASP A 124 -5.48 -11.83 2.90
CA ASP A 124 -5.83 -11.91 4.31
C ASP A 124 -7.21 -11.28 4.63
N LEU A 125 -7.75 -10.43 3.75
CA LEU A 125 -9.00 -9.70 3.97
C LEU A 125 -10.21 -10.65 3.89
N PRO A 126 -11.14 -10.65 4.89
CA PRO A 126 -12.35 -11.47 4.85
C PRO A 126 -13.15 -11.25 3.57
N LYS A 127 -13.75 -12.32 3.04
CA LYS A 127 -14.57 -12.23 1.82
C LYS A 127 -15.80 -11.35 2.00
N GLU A 128 -16.34 -11.34 3.19
CA GLU A 128 -17.55 -10.63 3.60
C GLU A 128 -17.29 -9.19 4.05
N TYR A 129 -16.03 -8.75 4.05
CA TYR A 129 -15.71 -7.38 4.46
C TYR A 129 -16.31 -6.37 3.48
N GLU A 130 -17.08 -5.42 4.02
CA GLU A 130 -17.88 -4.48 3.21
C GLU A 130 -17.07 -3.67 2.18
N HIS A 131 -15.83 -3.29 2.51
CA HIS A 131 -14.95 -2.54 1.60
C HIS A 131 -14.01 -3.45 0.80
N ARG A 132 -14.19 -4.78 0.81
CA ARG A 132 -13.32 -5.70 0.06
C ARG A 132 -13.26 -5.36 -1.43
N GLN A 133 -14.40 -5.00 -2.04
CA GLN A 133 -14.47 -4.69 -3.47
C GLN A 133 -13.60 -3.49 -3.84
N PHE A 134 -13.52 -2.48 -2.98
CA PHE A 134 -12.59 -1.35 -3.15
C PHE A 134 -11.13 -1.82 -3.36
N PHE A 135 -10.66 -2.76 -2.54
CA PHE A 135 -9.30 -3.29 -2.67
C PHE A 135 -9.13 -4.15 -3.92
N VAL A 136 -10.16 -4.92 -4.31
CA VAL A 136 -10.14 -5.70 -5.55
C VAL A 136 -10.04 -4.79 -6.77
N ASP A 137 -10.89 -3.78 -6.87
CA ASP A 137 -10.93 -2.86 -8.00
C ASP A 137 -9.61 -2.09 -8.13
N LYS A 138 -9.08 -1.63 -7.01
CA LYS A 138 -7.78 -0.95 -6.95
C LYS A 138 -6.64 -1.86 -7.39
N PHE A 139 -6.59 -3.09 -6.90
CA PHE A 139 -5.58 -4.06 -7.32
C PHE A 139 -5.65 -4.38 -8.81
N VAL A 140 -6.84 -4.63 -9.35
CA VAL A 140 -7.05 -4.96 -10.77
C VAL A 140 -6.65 -3.79 -11.66
N LYS A 141 -7.10 -2.57 -11.33
CA LYS A 141 -6.76 -1.36 -12.08
C LYS A 141 -5.26 -1.12 -12.09
N MET A 142 -4.62 -1.20 -10.94
CA MET A 142 -3.19 -0.99 -10.80
C MET A 142 -2.36 -2.08 -11.50
N ALA A 143 -2.75 -3.35 -11.36
CA ALA A 143 -2.07 -4.46 -12.04
C ALA A 143 -2.13 -4.31 -13.57
N GLY A 144 -3.29 -3.90 -14.11
CA GLY A 144 -3.45 -3.60 -15.52
C GLY A 144 -2.54 -2.44 -15.98
N ALA A 145 -2.51 -1.36 -15.20
CA ALA A 145 -1.65 -0.20 -15.48
C ALA A 145 -0.16 -0.58 -15.49
N VAL A 146 0.30 -1.28 -14.45
CA VAL A 146 1.71 -1.74 -14.35
C VAL A 146 2.07 -2.68 -15.51
N ALA A 147 1.18 -3.62 -15.87
CA ALA A 147 1.43 -4.53 -16.98
C ALA A 147 1.51 -3.81 -18.34
N SER A 148 0.69 -2.78 -18.55
CA SER A 148 0.61 -2.05 -19.82
C SER A 148 1.87 -1.23 -20.16
N ILE A 149 2.69 -0.90 -19.15
CA ILE A 149 3.92 -0.09 -19.31
C ILE A 149 5.20 -0.90 -19.09
N GLN A 150 5.08 -2.24 -19.02
CA GLN A 150 6.23 -3.13 -18.98
C GLN A 150 7.02 -3.02 -20.31
N GLN A 151 8.36 -2.93 -20.20
CA GLN A 151 9.21 -2.92 -21.39
C GLN A 151 9.22 -4.30 -22.05
N PRO A 152 9.49 -4.38 -23.37
CA PRO A 152 9.49 -5.65 -24.10
C PRO A 152 10.39 -6.73 -23.48
N GLU A 153 11.49 -6.32 -22.84
CA GLU A 153 12.44 -7.21 -22.18
C GLU A 153 11.98 -7.66 -20.76
N GLY A 154 10.78 -7.25 -20.32
CA GLY A 154 10.16 -7.73 -19.10
C GLY A 154 10.48 -6.94 -17.82
N TYR A 155 11.11 -5.77 -17.92
CA TYR A 155 11.39 -4.89 -16.78
C TYR A 155 10.58 -3.59 -16.81
N TRP A 156 10.68 -2.79 -15.75
CA TRP A 156 10.16 -1.42 -15.66
C TRP A 156 11.31 -0.46 -15.39
N THR A 157 11.30 0.66 -16.08
CA THR A 157 12.24 1.75 -15.82
C THR A 157 11.90 2.46 -14.51
N ARG A 158 12.86 3.14 -13.90
CA ARG A 158 12.67 3.87 -12.63
C ARG A 158 11.46 4.81 -12.72
N SER A 159 11.38 5.61 -13.77
CA SER A 159 10.22 6.43 -14.12
C SER A 159 9.41 5.70 -15.18
N MET A 160 8.27 5.13 -14.81
CA MET A 160 7.53 4.21 -15.67
C MET A 160 6.97 4.88 -16.94
N MET A 161 6.73 6.20 -16.91
CA MET A 161 6.24 6.97 -18.07
C MET A 161 7.37 7.63 -18.87
N ASP A 162 8.62 7.36 -18.52
CA ASP A 162 9.81 7.94 -19.14
C ASP A 162 10.93 6.89 -19.32
N PRO A 163 10.73 5.90 -20.19
CA PRO A 163 11.67 4.79 -20.35
C PRO A 163 13.02 5.21 -20.93
N GLU A 164 13.10 6.36 -21.60
CA GLU A 164 14.33 6.84 -22.27
C GLU A 164 15.30 7.52 -21.29
N HIS A 165 14.82 7.95 -20.11
CA HIS A 165 15.61 8.69 -19.12
C HIS A 165 15.65 7.98 -17.74
N ALA A 166 15.59 6.67 -17.74
CA ALA A 166 15.54 5.86 -16.52
C ALA A 166 16.92 5.50 -15.97
#